data_1120bdca10149738e496d693c15b4cb1
#
_entry.id   1120bdca10149738e496d693c15b4cb1
#
_cell.length_a   1.000
_cell.length_b   1.000
_cell.length_c   1.000
_cell.angle_alpha   90.00
_cell.angle_beta   90.00
_cell.angle_gamma   90.00
#
_symmetry.space_group_name_H-M   'P 1'
#
loop_
_entity.id
_entity.type
_entity.pdbx_description
1 polymer ?
#
loop_
_entity_poly.entity_id
_entity_poly.type
_entity_poly.pdbx_seq_one_letter_code
_entity_poly.pdbx_strand_id
1 'polypeptide(L)'
;TGDPVSLSFLQPTSTEDLKRRRHMFKIWSDYTCGMFGRSPDFMNVMLSAYGAASSAFDSEKSKFGENVASYYEFARENDVVTTHALVSPQVDRSRAPDAQIKDIAARVISDNDKGFVINGVRMLATLAAIADEIVVMPAPSYPLSDVEEAKSHAFGFVIPVSTPGLKLIARPSVVHQNAGSPMDFPLANHFDDSDCMILFDNVLVPWERTFIYRDIDVYNNAQRNTHSHTHTSHQFATKDLSKSEFMRDLAFTIARSTKVDEFLHIQN
;
A
#
# COMPACT_ATOMS: atom_id res chain seq x y z
N THR A 1 4.41 -25.13 -6.64
CA THR A 1 5.54 -25.77 -5.93
C THR A 1 5.08 -26.75 -4.88
N GLY A 2 3.93 -26.55 -4.23
CA GLY A 2 3.41 -27.40 -3.15
C GLY A 2 3.82 -26.91 -1.75
N ASP A 3 4.61 -25.86 -1.67
CA ASP A 3 5.00 -25.24 -0.41
C ASP A 3 3.85 -24.39 0.17
N PRO A 4 3.73 -24.29 1.51
CA PRO A 4 2.72 -23.45 2.13
C PRO A 4 3.01 -21.97 1.86
N VAL A 5 1.98 -21.22 1.47
CA VAL A 5 2.05 -19.76 1.25
C VAL A 5 1.04 -19.04 2.14
N SER A 6 1.27 -17.74 2.37
CA SER A 6 0.35 -16.92 3.17
C SER A 6 -1.04 -16.86 2.52
N LEU A 7 -2.10 -16.98 3.34
CA LEU A 7 -3.50 -16.83 2.91
C LEU A 7 -3.81 -15.42 2.37
N SER A 8 -2.97 -14.43 2.63
CA SER A 8 -3.12 -13.08 2.07
C SER A 8 -2.93 -13.05 0.54
N PHE A 9 -2.16 -13.99 -0.01
CA PHE A 9 -2.01 -14.18 -1.46
C PHE A 9 -3.13 -15.01 -2.10
N LEU A 10 -4.09 -15.51 -1.33
CA LEU A 10 -5.20 -16.29 -1.88
C LEU A 10 -6.02 -15.45 -2.87
N GLN A 11 -6.19 -15.94 -4.07
CA GLN A 11 -7.17 -15.44 -5.04
C GLN A 11 -8.52 -16.12 -4.75
N PRO A 12 -9.48 -15.44 -4.10
CA PRO A 12 -10.70 -16.09 -3.66
C PRO A 12 -11.62 -16.39 -4.85
N THR A 13 -12.07 -17.63 -4.94
CA THR A 13 -13.01 -18.13 -5.95
C THR A 13 -14.37 -18.48 -5.36
N SER A 14 -14.50 -18.43 -4.03
CA SER A 14 -15.71 -18.78 -3.30
C SER A 14 -15.92 -17.87 -2.07
N THR A 15 -17.15 -17.87 -1.55
CA THR A 15 -17.46 -17.21 -0.27
C THR A 15 -16.66 -17.83 0.89
N GLU A 16 -16.35 -19.13 0.83
CA GLU A 16 -15.56 -19.79 1.85
C GLU A 16 -14.10 -19.31 1.86
N ASP A 17 -13.52 -19.05 0.69
CA ASP A 17 -12.18 -18.44 0.59
C ASP A 17 -12.15 -17.04 1.20
N LEU A 18 -13.20 -16.26 1.00
CA LEU A 18 -13.32 -14.92 1.62
C LEU A 18 -13.42 -15.02 3.15
N LYS A 19 -14.16 -16.02 3.69
CA LYS A 19 -14.23 -16.26 5.13
C LYS A 19 -12.88 -16.67 5.71
N ARG A 20 -12.15 -17.57 5.03
CA ARG A 20 -10.81 -18.00 5.44
C ARG A 20 -9.85 -16.82 5.48
N ARG A 21 -9.84 -15.99 4.44
CA ARG A 21 -9.03 -14.76 4.38
C ARG A 21 -9.39 -13.77 5.50
N ARG A 22 -10.70 -13.53 5.71
CA ARG A 22 -11.18 -12.67 6.80
C ARG A 22 -10.74 -13.20 8.18
N HIS A 23 -10.79 -14.50 8.40
CA HIS A 23 -10.35 -15.09 9.66
C HIS A 23 -8.86 -14.82 9.91
N MET A 24 -8.03 -14.98 8.90
CA MET A 24 -6.60 -14.66 8.98
C MET A 24 -6.38 -13.16 9.29
N PHE A 25 -7.06 -12.23 8.56
CA PHE A 25 -6.98 -10.81 8.84
C PHE A 25 -7.38 -10.46 10.27
N LYS A 26 -8.43 -11.12 10.79
CA LYS A 26 -8.90 -10.89 12.16
C LYS A 26 -7.86 -11.30 13.20
N ILE A 27 -7.19 -12.45 13.03
CA ILE A 27 -6.11 -12.89 13.93
C ILE A 27 -4.99 -11.87 14.00
N TRP A 28 -4.51 -11.40 12.85
CA TRP A 28 -3.45 -10.40 12.78
C TRP A 28 -3.88 -9.06 13.39
N SER A 29 -5.10 -8.64 13.08
CA SER A 29 -5.63 -7.37 13.56
C SER A 29 -5.86 -7.38 15.07
N ASP A 30 -6.36 -8.48 15.63
CA ASP A 30 -6.54 -8.63 17.08
C ASP A 30 -5.20 -8.62 17.81
N TYR A 31 -4.19 -9.32 17.29
CA TYR A 31 -2.86 -9.33 17.88
C TYR A 31 -2.24 -7.92 17.97
N THR A 32 -2.48 -7.08 16.98
CA THR A 32 -1.96 -5.71 16.92
C THR A 32 -2.92 -4.65 17.45
N CYS A 33 -4.05 -5.04 18.06
CA CYS A 33 -5.12 -4.13 18.49
C CYS A 33 -5.63 -3.24 17.35
N GLY A 34 -5.54 -3.72 16.11
CA GLY A 34 -5.87 -2.95 14.90
C GLY A 34 -4.93 -1.78 14.60
N MET A 35 -3.72 -1.75 15.20
CA MET A 35 -2.77 -0.64 15.01
C MET A 35 -2.07 -0.72 13.65
N PHE A 36 -1.73 -1.90 13.15
CA PHE A 36 -1.17 -2.06 11.80
C PHE A 36 -2.25 -1.99 10.74
N GLY A 37 -2.23 -0.90 9.96
CA GLY A 37 -3.20 -0.67 8.89
C GLY A 37 -2.74 -1.13 7.51
N ARG A 38 -1.46 -1.12 7.29
CA ARG A 38 -0.80 -1.46 6.02
C ARG A 38 0.25 -2.55 6.22
N SER A 39 -0.06 -3.55 7.03
CA SER A 39 0.76 -4.74 7.19
C SER A 39 1.03 -5.43 5.84
N PRO A 40 2.00 -6.34 5.74
CA PRO A 40 2.30 -7.06 4.50
C PRO A 40 1.09 -7.70 3.83
N ASP A 41 0.10 -8.13 4.60
CA ASP A 41 -1.13 -8.74 4.11
C ASP A 41 -1.97 -7.78 3.23
N PHE A 42 -1.98 -6.48 3.47
CA PHE A 42 -2.67 -5.51 2.62
C PHE A 42 -2.11 -5.51 1.19
N MET A 43 -0.79 -5.50 1.05
CA MET A 43 -0.12 -5.53 -0.24
C MET A 43 -0.28 -6.87 -0.95
N ASN A 44 -0.19 -7.96 -0.20
CA ASN A 44 -0.38 -9.31 -0.74
C ASN A 44 -1.80 -9.49 -1.31
N VAL A 45 -2.81 -8.92 -0.63
CA VAL A 45 -4.19 -8.90 -1.12
C VAL A 45 -4.33 -8.08 -2.40
N MET A 46 -3.65 -6.92 -2.49
CA MET A 46 -3.66 -6.11 -3.70
C MET A 46 -2.99 -6.84 -4.87
N LEU A 47 -1.82 -7.44 -4.63
CA LEU A 47 -1.10 -8.22 -5.64
C LEU A 47 -1.89 -9.46 -6.08
N SER A 48 -2.63 -10.11 -5.18
CA SER A 48 -3.50 -11.23 -5.54
C SER A 48 -4.62 -10.82 -6.50
N ALA A 49 -5.19 -9.64 -6.30
CA ALA A 49 -6.20 -9.08 -7.20
C ALA A 49 -5.60 -8.70 -8.57
N TYR A 50 -4.40 -8.11 -8.57
CA TYR A 50 -3.67 -7.79 -9.81
C TYR A 50 -3.32 -9.05 -10.60
N GLY A 51 -2.78 -10.08 -9.94
CA GLY A 51 -2.45 -11.35 -10.58
C GLY A 51 -3.68 -12.07 -11.14
N ALA A 52 -4.83 -12.03 -10.44
CA ALA A 52 -6.08 -12.63 -10.92
C ALA A 52 -6.67 -11.91 -12.14
N ALA A 53 -6.40 -10.63 -12.31
CA ALA A 53 -6.91 -9.81 -13.41
C ALA A 53 -5.75 -9.14 -14.18
N SER A 54 -4.66 -9.85 -14.38
CA SER A 54 -3.42 -9.31 -14.96
C SER A 54 -3.62 -8.73 -16.36
N SER A 55 -4.56 -9.26 -17.15
CA SER A 55 -4.93 -8.72 -18.47
C SER A 55 -5.46 -7.28 -18.42
N ALA A 56 -5.87 -6.78 -17.25
CA ALA A 56 -6.26 -5.38 -17.08
C ALA A 56 -5.07 -4.40 -17.25
N PHE A 57 -3.85 -4.90 -17.28
CA PHE A 57 -2.62 -4.15 -17.54
C PHE A 57 -2.17 -4.22 -19.02
N ASP A 58 -2.95 -4.88 -19.86
CA ASP A 58 -2.74 -4.93 -21.29
C ASP A 58 -3.60 -3.89 -21.99
N SER A 59 -3.04 -3.30 -23.05
CA SER A 59 -3.74 -2.42 -23.98
C SER A 59 -3.25 -2.68 -25.42
N GLU A 60 -3.76 -1.91 -26.38
CA GLU A 60 -3.20 -1.91 -27.74
C GLU A 60 -1.75 -1.40 -27.78
N LYS A 61 -1.36 -0.58 -26.77
CA LYS A 61 -0.06 0.09 -26.69
C LYS A 61 0.98 -0.67 -25.87
N SER A 62 0.53 -1.52 -24.93
CA SER A 62 1.40 -2.18 -23.95
C SER A 62 0.88 -3.57 -23.56
N LYS A 63 1.79 -4.47 -23.18
CA LYS A 63 1.52 -5.86 -22.80
C LYS A 63 2.25 -6.20 -21.49
N PHE A 64 1.82 -5.56 -20.40
CA PHE A 64 2.45 -5.75 -19.08
C PHE A 64 1.69 -6.71 -18.16
N GLY A 65 0.58 -7.30 -18.60
CA GLY A 65 -0.17 -8.28 -17.84
C GLY A 65 0.66 -9.50 -17.43
N GLU A 66 1.57 -9.96 -18.30
CA GLU A 66 2.48 -11.07 -18.00
C GLU A 66 3.46 -10.71 -16.86
N ASN A 67 3.99 -9.48 -16.86
CA ASN A 67 4.85 -9.01 -15.77
C ASN A 67 4.12 -9.02 -14.43
N VAL A 68 2.86 -8.57 -14.43
CA VAL A 68 2.01 -8.54 -13.22
C VAL A 68 1.75 -9.95 -12.70
N ALA A 69 1.40 -10.90 -13.59
CA ALA A 69 1.16 -12.30 -13.23
C ALA A 69 2.44 -12.96 -12.67
N SER A 70 3.56 -12.78 -13.37
CA SER A 70 4.87 -13.31 -12.95
C SER A 70 5.32 -12.72 -11.61
N TYR A 71 5.11 -11.42 -11.41
CA TYR A 71 5.47 -10.80 -10.15
C TYR A 71 4.59 -11.28 -8.97
N TYR A 72 3.29 -11.46 -9.19
CA TYR A 72 2.41 -12.05 -8.18
C TYR A 72 2.90 -13.44 -7.75
N GLU A 73 3.25 -14.29 -8.72
CA GLU A 73 3.80 -15.62 -8.42
C GLU A 73 5.12 -15.52 -7.64
N PHE A 74 6.03 -14.67 -8.09
CA PHE A 74 7.31 -14.43 -7.42
C PHE A 74 7.11 -13.98 -5.97
N ALA A 75 6.26 -12.98 -5.74
CA ALA A 75 6.02 -12.45 -4.40
C ALA A 75 5.40 -13.50 -3.48
N ARG A 76 4.45 -14.30 -3.99
CA ARG A 76 3.80 -15.37 -3.25
C ARG A 76 4.77 -16.50 -2.88
N GLU A 77 5.59 -16.97 -3.84
CA GLU A 77 6.47 -18.11 -3.64
C GLU A 77 7.70 -17.78 -2.76
N ASN A 78 8.06 -16.50 -2.68
CA ASN A 78 9.21 -16.04 -1.91
C ASN A 78 8.82 -15.27 -0.63
N ASP A 79 7.51 -15.18 -0.32
CA ASP A 79 6.97 -14.44 0.83
C ASP A 79 7.53 -13.00 0.92
N VAL A 80 7.57 -12.31 -0.21
CA VAL A 80 8.16 -10.97 -0.34
C VAL A 80 7.33 -9.94 0.42
N VAL A 81 7.95 -9.21 1.31
CA VAL A 81 7.32 -8.09 2.03
C VAL A 81 7.34 -6.86 1.14
N THR A 82 6.16 -6.44 0.71
CA THR A 82 6.03 -5.27 -0.15
C THR A 82 5.37 -4.10 0.57
N THR A 83 5.78 -2.88 0.20
CA THR A 83 5.07 -1.65 0.53
C THR A 83 4.52 -0.99 -0.72
N HIS A 84 3.66 0.01 -0.53
CA HIS A 84 3.08 0.77 -1.64
C HIS A 84 3.62 2.20 -1.70
N ALA A 85 3.61 2.79 -2.90
CA ALA A 85 3.83 4.21 -3.12
C ALA A 85 2.80 4.73 -4.13
N LEU A 86 1.64 5.13 -3.62
CA LEU A 86 0.48 5.48 -4.45
C LEU A 86 0.34 6.98 -4.64
N VAL A 87 0.64 7.79 -3.62
CA VAL A 87 0.27 9.19 -3.56
C VAL A 87 1.38 10.09 -4.08
N SER A 88 1.05 10.95 -5.04
CA SER A 88 1.93 12.06 -5.45
C SER A 88 1.86 13.21 -4.43
N PRO A 89 2.95 13.97 -4.23
CA PRO A 89 2.91 15.17 -3.40
C PRO A 89 1.86 16.16 -3.90
N GLN A 90 1.09 16.71 -2.96
CA GLN A 90 0.06 17.71 -3.25
C GLN A 90 0.46 19.02 -2.59
N VAL A 91 1.37 19.76 -3.24
CA VAL A 91 1.79 21.08 -2.78
C VAL A 91 0.67 22.10 -3.00
N ASP A 92 0.00 21.99 -4.14
CA ASP A 92 -1.21 22.77 -4.46
C ASP A 92 -2.38 21.80 -4.61
N ARG A 93 -3.25 21.73 -3.59
CA ARG A 93 -4.41 20.82 -3.56
C ARG A 93 -5.53 21.19 -4.53
N SER A 94 -5.48 22.37 -5.15
CA SER A 94 -6.41 22.77 -6.20
C SER A 94 -6.05 22.21 -7.57
N ARG A 95 -4.88 21.59 -7.72
CA ARG A 95 -4.34 21.10 -8.99
C ARG A 95 -4.23 19.59 -9.02
N ALA A 96 -4.43 19.03 -10.21
CA ALA A 96 -4.19 17.60 -10.48
C ALA A 96 -2.70 17.24 -10.31
N PRO A 97 -2.36 15.95 -10.10
CA PRO A 97 -0.98 15.51 -9.90
C PRO A 97 -0.02 15.89 -11.04
N ASP A 98 -0.49 15.85 -12.27
CA ASP A 98 0.24 16.24 -13.50
C ASP A 98 0.38 17.75 -13.68
N ALA A 99 -0.40 18.55 -12.94
CA ALA A 99 -0.40 20.01 -12.96
C ALA A 99 0.31 20.65 -11.75
N GLN A 100 0.95 19.85 -10.90
CA GLN A 100 1.75 20.32 -9.77
C GLN A 100 3.04 21.03 -10.24
N ILE A 101 3.79 21.59 -9.29
CA ILE A 101 5.11 22.16 -9.57
C ILE A 101 5.96 21.08 -10.25
N LYS A 102 6.61 21.44 -11.36
CA LYS A 102 7.49 20.53 -12.10
C LYS A 102 8.57 19.97 -11.18
N ASP A 103 8.90 18.69 -11.39
CA ASP A 103 9.97 17.96 -10.71
C ASP A 103 9.72 17.55 -9.25
N ILE A 104 8.56 17.86 -8.67
CA ILE A 104 8.19 17.34 -7.33
C ILE A 104 7.57 15.95 -7.43
N ALA A 105 6.51 15.78 -8.21
CA ALA A 105 5.88 14.47 -8.37
C ALA A 105 6.75 13.56 -9.24
N ALA A 106 6.83 12.28 -8.85
CA ALA A 106 7.57 11.31 -9.63
C ALA A 106 7.04 11.21 -11.06
N ARG A 107 7.94 11.20 -12.04
CA ARG A 107 7.66 11.12 -13.48
C ARG A 107 8.74 10.39 -14.24
N VAL A 108 8.39 9.85 -15.37
CA VAL A 108 9.32 9.27 -16.34
C VAL A 108 10.09 10.41 -17.01
N ILE A 109 11.42 10.33 -16.99
CA ILE A 109 12.30 11.34 -17.62
C ILE A 109 12.96 10.85 -18.90
N SER A 110 13.18 9.54 -19.03
CA SER A 110 13.73 8.89 -20.24
C SER A 110 13.44 7.39 -20.23
N ASP A 111 13.69 6.75 -21.33
CA ASP A 111 13.66 5.29 -21.48
C ASP A 111 14.77 4.79 -22.40
N ASN A 112 15.06 3.48 -22.33
CA ASN A 112 16.00 2.78 -23.19
C ASN A 112 15.64 1.29 -23.29
N ASP A 113 16.48 0.48 -23.87
CA ASP A 113 16.30 -0.97 -24.05
C ASP A 113 16.17 -1.77 -22.74
N LYS A 114 16.70 -1.25 -21.62
CA LYS A 114 16.67 -1.91 -20.31
C LYS A 114 15.45 -1.54 -19.45
N GLY A 115 14.83 -0.40 -19.72
CA GLY A 115 13.73 0.10 -18.91
C GLY A 115 13.54 1.60 -19.05
N PHE A 116 12.86 2.21 -18.09
CA PHE A 116 12.69 3.65 -18.03
C PHE A 116 13.29 4.26 -16.77
N VAL A 117 13.65 5.51 -16.83
CA VAL A 117 14.23 6.26 -15.70
C VAL A 117 13.17 7.16 -15.10
N ILE A 118 13.04 7.11 -13.79
CA ILE A 118 12.09 7.91 -13.01
C ILE A 118 12.84 8.89 -12.09
N ASN A 119 12.27 10.09 -11.94
CA ASN A 119 12.75 11.11 -11.01
C ASN A 119 11.57 11.76 -10.30
N GLY A 120 11.76 12.21 -9.04
CA GLY A 120 10.75 12.91 -8.24
C GLY A 120 10.33 12.13 -7.00
N VAL A 121 9.17 12.45 -6.44
CA VAL A 121 8.74 12.00 -5.11
C VAL A 121 7.39 11.28 -5.16
N ARG A 122 7.26 10.23 -4.34
CA ARG A 122 5.99 9.63 -3.90
C ARG A 122 5.91 9.67 -2.38
N MET A 123 4.69 9.73 -1.86
CA MET A 123 4.43 9.90 -0.42
C MET A 123 3.69 8.72 0.18
N LEU A 124 3.78 8.60 1.51
CA LEU A 124 3.02 7.67 2.33
C LEU A 124 3.30 6.20 2.01
N ALA A 125 4.58 5.85 1.93
CA ALA A 125 5.00 4.46 1.83
C ALA A 125 5.15 3.88 3.24
N THR A 126 4.06 3.32 3.75
CA THR A 126 4.01 2.70 5.08
C THR A 126 4.87 1.44 5.10
N LEU A 127 5.67 1.26 6.14
CA LEU A 127 6.61 0.14 6.32
C LEU A 127 7.76 0.07 5.29
N ALA A 128 7.96 1.07 4.46
CA ALA A 128 9.01 1.03 3.41
C ALA A 128 10.41 0.77 3.95
N ALA A 129 10.71 1.22 5.18
CA ALA A 129 12.03 1.02 5.80
C ALA A 129 12.35 -0.45 6.14
N ILE A 130 11.34 -1.32 6.19
CA ILE A 130 11.45 -2.76 6.51
C ILE A 130 10.91 -3.66 5.42
N ALA A 131 10.47 -3.10 4.29
CA ALA A 131 9.99 -3.86 3.13
C ALA A 131 11.17 -4.33 2.25
N ASP A 132 10.97 -5.41 1.53
CA ASP A 132 11.90 -5.90 0.51
C ASP A 132 11.76 -5.10 -0.78
N GLU A 133 10.52 -4.84 -1.20
CA GLU A 133 10.21 -4.18 -2.47
C GLU A 133 9.10 -3.14 -2.34
N ILE A 134 9.11 -2.17 -3.25
CA ILE A 134 8.12 -1.09 -3.33
C ILE A 134 7.28 -1.26 -4.59
N VAL A 135 5.97 -1.33 -4.42
CA VAL A 135 4.99 -1.32 -5.51
C VAL A 135 4.49 0.11 -5.72
N VAL A 136 4.87 0.70 -6.82
CA VAL A 136 4.45 2.05 -7.22
C VAL A 136 3.28 1.93 -8.18
N MET A 137 2.12 2.45 -7.77
CA MET A 137 0.87 2.31 -8.52
C MET A 137 0.03 3.60 -8.46
N PRO A 138 -0.98 3.74 -9.32
CA PRO A 138 -1.93 4.84 -9.28
C PRO A 138 -2.67 4.96 -7.94
N ALA A 139 -2.89 6.19 -7.49
CA ALA A 139 -3.87 6.47 -6.43
C ALA A 139 -5.26 6.65 -7.05
N PRO A 140 -6.30 5.90 -6.60
CA PRO A 140 -7.63 5.94 -7.22
C PRO A 140 -8.28 7.32 -7.20
N SER A 141 -7.94 8.12 -6.20
CA SER A 141 -8.54 9.45 -5.97
C SER A 141 -7.98 10.55 -6.87
N TYR A 142 -6.97 10.26 -7.66
CA TYR A 142 -6.25 11.25 -8.45
C TYR A 142 -5.98 10.76 -9.87
N PRO A 143 -7.01 10.72 -10.74
CA PRO A 143 -6.82 10.37 -12.13
C PRO A 143 -5.96 11.42 -12.83
N LEU A 144 -5.20 10.98 -13.82
CA LEU A 144 -4.47 11.84 -14.73
C LEU A 144 -5.39 12.38 -15.81
N SER A 145 -5.11 13.60 -16.26
CA SER A 145 -5.77 14.21 -17.42
C SER A 145 -5.35 13.50 -18.71
N ASP A 146 -6.25 13.40 -19.68
CA ASP A 146 -5.92 12.81 -20.99
C ASP A 146 -5.21 13.83 -21.90
N VAL A 147 -3.99 14.16 -21.51
CA VAL A 147 -3.10 15.07 -22.25
C VAL A 147 -1.71 14.46 -22.37
N GLU A 148 -0.96 14.87 -23.39
CA GLU A 148 0.36 14.28 -23.68
C GLU A 148 1.35 14.44 -22.51
N GLU A 149 1.33 15.58 -21.85
CA GLU A 149 2.20 15.91 -20.73
C GLU A 149 1.98 14.99 -19.53
N ALA A 150 0.74 14.54 -19.30
CA ALA A 150 0.38 13.64 -18.21
C ALA A 150 0.92 12.22 -18.40
N LYS A 151 1.25 11.80 -19.61
CA LYS A 151 1.79 10.44 -19.87
C LYS A 151 3.08 10.17 -19.11
N SER A 152 3.89 11.16 -18.83
CA SER A 152 5.10 11.01 -18.03
C SER A 152 4.81 10.61 -16.57
N HIS A 153 3.59 10.84 -16.08
CA HIS A 153 3.10 10.46 -14.75
C HIS A 153 2.30 9.15 -14.76
N ALA A 154 2.01 8.59 -15.93
CA ALA A 154 1.26 7.34 -16.09
C ALA A 154 2.20 6.13 -16.05
N PHE A 155 2.54 5.66 -14.85
CA PHE A 155 3.39 4.49 -14.63
C PHE A 155 2.93 3.66 -13.45
N GLY A 156 3.26 2.38 -13.48
CA GLY A 156 3.15 1.42 -12.38
C GLY A 156 4.28 0.41 -12.49
N PHE A 157 4.92 0.08 -11.38
CA PHE A 157 6.07 -0.82 -11.36
C PHE A 157 6.35 -1.35 -9.96
N VAL A 158 7.28 -2.29 -9.86
CA VAL A 158 7.81 -2.78 -8.60
C VAL A 158 9.33 -2.85 -8.65
N ILE A 159 10.00 -2.43 -7.60
CA ILE A 159 11.47 -2.49 -7.48
C ILE A 159 11.89 -2.76 -6.03
N PRO A 160 13.07 -3.38 -5.80
CA PRO A 160 13.67 -3.51 -4.49
C PRO A 160 13.89 -2.15 -3.81
N VAL A 161 13.72 -2.10 -2.48
CA VAL A 161 14.00 -0.88 -1.69
C VAL A 161 15.48 -0.46 -1.77
N SER A 162 16.36 -1.39 -2.10
CA SER A 162 17.80 -1.18 -2.28
C SER A 162 18.20 -0.70 -3.67
N THR A 163 17.24 -0.43 -4.57
CA THR A 163 17.53 0.01 -5.94
C THR A 163 18.39 1.29 -5.96
N PRO A 164 19.48 1.34 -6.74
CA PRO A 164 20.31 2.53 -6.82
C PRO A 164 19.51 3.78 -7.21
N GLY A 165 19.76 4.89 -6.49
CA GLY A 165 19.03 6.16 -6.69
C GLY A 165 17.73 6.27 -5.90
N LEU A 166 17.21 5.17 -5.34
CA LEU A 166 16.05 5.22 -4.43
C LEU A 166 16.50 5.69 -3.04
N LYS A 167 15.78 6.65 -2.48
CA LYS A 167 16.03 7.16 -1.13
C LYS A 167 14.73 7.15 -0.33
N LEU A 168 14.79 6.62 0.89
CA LEU A 168 13.69 6.61 1.83
C LEU A 168 13.90 7.70 2.87
N ILE A 169 12.92 8.57 3.05
CA ILE A 169 12.90 9.59 4.10
C ILE A 169 11.80 9.17 5.08
N ALA A 170 12.22 8.45 6.14
CA ALA A 170 11.31 7.95 7.16
C ALA A 170 10.96 9.07 8.15
N ARG A 171 9.69 9.11 8.60
CA ARG A 171 9.33 9.92 9.76
C ARG A 171 10.01 9.38 11.02
N PRO A 172 10.27 10.23 12.02
CA PRO A 172 10.68 9.75 13.34
C PRO A 172 9.63 8.80 13.93
N SER A 173 10.07 7.87 14.78
CA SER A 173 9.15 7.06 15.58
C SER A 173 8.26 7.96 16.44
N VAL A 174 7.01 7.54 16.65
CA VAL A 174 6.09 8.21 17.59
C VAL A 174 6.50 7.98 19.05
N VAL A 175 7.38 7.01 19.31
CA VAL A 175 7.99 6.78 20.62
C VAL A 175 9.16 7.72 20.81
N HIS A 176 9.04 8.62 21.77
CA HIS A 176 10.13 9.54 22.10
C HIS A 176 11.32 8.79 22.71
N GLN A 177 12.54 9.12 22.24
CA GLN A 177 13.77 8.53 22.76
C GLN A 177 13.97 8.71 24.26
N ASN A 178 13.29 9.69 24.86
CA ASN A 178 13.31 10.00 26.30
C ASN A 178 12.03 9.55 27.02
N ALA A 179 11.29 8.59 26.50
CA ALA A 179 10.17 7.99 27.22
C ALA A 179 10.68 7.40 28.55
N GLY A 180 10.11 7.82 29.66
CA GLY A 180 10.54 7.40 31.00
C GLY A 180 10.18 5.96 31.33
N SER A 181 9.17 5.42 30.63
CA SER A 181 8.63 4.08 30.84
C SER A 181 8.06 3.49 29.56
N PRO A 182 8.16 2.16 29.34
CA PRO A 182 7.41 1.50 28.27
C PRO A 182 5.90 1.72 28.31
N MET A 183 5.36 2.10 29.46
CA MET A 183 3.93 2.42 29.66
C MET A 183 3.53 3.77 29.07
N ASP A 184 4.48 4.65 28.74
CA ASP A 184 4.17 5.96 28.14
C ASP A 184 3.63 5.82 26.72
N PHE A 185 4.11 4.78 26.00
CA PHE A 185 3.70 4.48 24.62
C PHE A 185 3.52 2.97 24.41
N PRO A 186 2.60 2.31 25.12
CA PRO A 186 2.54 0.83 25.20
C PRO A 186 2.25 0.17 23.86
N LEU A 187 1.45 0.79 23.00
CA LEU A 187 1.14 0.27 21.68
C LEU A 187 2.21 0.66 20.65
N ALA A 188 2.64 1.91 20.62
CA ALA A 188 3.62 2.39 19.65
C ALA A 188 5.01 1.77 19.83
N ASN A 189 5.37 1.35 21.03
CA ASN A 189 6.61 0.60 21.28
C ASN A 189 6.67 -0.75 20.56
N HIS A 190 5.50 -1.32 20.23
CA HIS A 190 5.40 -2.63 19.59
C HIS A 190 4.86 -2.56 18.16
N PHE A 191 4.06 -1.54 17.83
CA PHE A 191 3.23 -1.48 16.62
C PHE A 191 3.34 -0.13 15.90
N ASP A 192 4.53 0.47 15.87
CA ASP A 192 4.74 1.72 15.12
C ASP A 192 4.88 1.43 13.62
N ASP A 193 3.85 1.80 12.87
CA ASP A 193 3.81 1.77 11.41
C ASP A 193 4.59 2.97 10.87
N SER A 194 5.89 2.81 10.60
CA SER A 194 6.69 3.91 10.06
C SER A 194 6.31 4.24 8.63
N ASP A 195 6.06 5.52 8.35
CA ASP A 195 5.82 6.01 6.99
C ASP A 195 7.08 6.64 6.40
N CYS A 196 7.27 6.43 5.11
CA CYS A 196 8.36 7.03 4.36
C CYS A 196 7.84 7.89 3.22
N MET A 197 8.58 8.94 2.92
CA MET A 197 8.57 9.59 1.61
C MET A 197 9.63 8.92 0.75
N ILE A 198 9.32 8.65 -0.51
CA ILE A 198 10.22 8.02 -1.46
C ILE A 198 10.71 9.05 -2.45
N LEU A 199 12.01 9.23 -2.52
CA LEU A 199 12.69 10.05 -3.51
C LEU A 199 13.34 9.14 -4.56
N PHE A 200 12.95 9.30 -5.80
CA PHE A 200 13.58 8.70 -6.97
C PHE A 200 14.59 9.70 -7.54
N ASP A 201 15.86 9.36 -7.50
CA ASP A 201 16.97 10.16 -8.05
C ASP A 201 17.58 9.40 -9.23
N ASN A 202 17.00 9.59 -10.42
CA ASN A 202 17.36 8.90 -11.65
C ASN A 202 17.32 7.37 -11.51
N VAL A 203 16.25 6.83 -10.96
CA VAL A 203 16.08 5.41 -10.73
C VAL A 203 15.69 4.70 -12.04
N LEU A 204 16.45 3.69 -12.45
CA LEU A 204 16.10 2.81 -13.56
C LEU A 204 15.08 1.76 -13.10
N VAL A 205 13.96 1.72 -13.79
CA VAL A 205 12.93 0.67 -13.64
C VAL A 205 13.03 -0.29 -14.82
N PRO A 206 13.38 -1.56 -14.59
CA PRO A 206 13.47 -2.56 -15.67
C PRO A 206 12.11 -2.85 -16.30
N TRP A 207 12.11 -3.20 -17.60
CA TRP A 207 10.86 -3.53 -18.31
C TRP A 207 10.11 -4.71 -17.70
N GLU A 208 10.81 -5.73 -17.21
CA GLU A 208 10.22 -6.90 -16.55
C GLU A 208 9.58 -6.61 -15.19
N ARG A 209 9.87 -5.45 -14.63
CA ARG A 209 9.29 -4.94 -13.37
C ARG A 209 8.21 -3.88 -13.59
N THR A 210 7.87 -3.61 -14.85
CA THR A 210 6.90 -2.59 -15.27
C THR A 210 5.51 -3.18 -15.39
N PHE A 211 4.51 -2.48 -14.84
CA PHE A 211 3.09 -2.85 -14.92
C PHE A 211 2.29 -1.86 -15.78
N ILE A 212 2.67 -0.58 -15.76
CA ILE A 212 2.04 0.49 -16.54
C ILE A 212 3.16 1.39 -17.06
N TYR A 213 3.09 1.80 -18.31
CA TYR A 213 4.04 2.72 -18.90
C TYR A 213 3.38 3.64 -19.92
N ARG A 214 3.29 4.95 -19.60
CA ARG A 214 2.75 6.02 -20.46
C ARG A 214 1.34 5.76 -21.01
N ASP A 215 0.57 4.91 -20.35
CA ASP A 215 -0.81 4.59 -20.72
C ASP A 215 -1.77 5.13 -19.67
N ILE A 216 -2.40 6.27 -19.97
CA ILE A 216 -3.29 6.99 -19.07
C ILE A 216 -4.58 6.18 -18.80
N ASP A 217 -5.08 5.48 -19.81
CA ASP A 217 -6.31 4.69 -19.66
C ASP A 217 -6.09 3.51 -18.70
N VAL A 218 -5.04 2.74 -18.91
CA VAL A 218 -4.64 1.67 -17.97
C VAL A 218 -4.37 2.24 -16.59
N TYR A 219 -3.64 3.36 -16.48
CA TYR A 219 -3.33 4.01 -15.21
C TYR A 219 -4.59 4.40 -14.43
N ASN A 220 -5.53 5.07 -15.08
CA ASN A 220 -6.76 5.56 -14.43
C ASN A 220 -7.73 4.43 -14.06
N ASN A 221 -7.68 3.30 -14.75
CA ASN A 221 -8.64 2.21 -14.59
C ASN A 221 -8.09 0.96 -13.91
N ALA A 222 -6.78 0.84 -13.67
CA ALA A 222 -6.13 -0.36 -13.13
C ALA A 222 -6.82 -0.90 -11.87
N GLN A 223 -7.09 -0.06 -10.90
CA GLN A 223 -7.71 -0.50 -9.64
C GLN A 223 -9.18 -0.92 -9.80
N ARG A 224 -9.92 -0.26 -10.68
CA ARG A 224 -11.31 -0.62 -10.99
C ARG A 224 -11.38 -1.95 -11.73
N ASN A 225 -10.56 -2.10 -12.76
CA ASN A 225 -10.58 -3.28 -13.64
C ASN A 225 -10.05 -4.54 -12.94
N THR A 226 -9.21 -4.39 -11.93
CA THR A 226 -8.71 -5.50 -11.11
C THR A 226 -9.54 -5.76 -9.86
N HIS A 227 -10.51 -4.92 -9.54
CA HIS A 227 -11.25 -4.95 -8.28
C HIS A 227 -10.36 -4.91 -7.03
N SER A 228 -9.12 -4.46 -7.15
CA SER A 228 -8.14 -4.47 -6.06
C SER A 228 -8.63 -3.66 -4.86
N HIS A 229 -9.32 -2.54 -5.09
CA HIS A 229 -9.93 -1.76 -4.01
C HIS A 229 -10.96 -2.55 -3.19
N THR A 230 -11.79 -3.37 -3.84
CA THR A 230 -12.77 -4.24 -3.14
C THR A 230 -12.06 -5.26 -2.26
N HIS A 231 -11.01 -5.88 -2.77
CA HIS A 231 -10.24 -6.86 -2.01
C HIS A 231 -9.49 -6.23 -0.82
N THR A 232 -8.85 -5.09 -1.02
CA THR A 232 -8.18 -4.37 0.08
C THR A 232 -9.17 -3.78 1.08
N SER A 233 -10.39 -3.38 0.62
CA SER A 233 -11.49 -2.96 1.52
C SER A 233 -11.91 -4.07 2.48
N HIS A 234 -11.91 -5.33 2.02
CA HIS A 234 -12.20 -6.48 2.87
C HIS A 234 -11.15 -6.64 3.99
N GLN A 235 -9.87 -6.39 3.69
CA GLN A 235 -8.79 -6.42 4.67
C GLN A 235 -8.93 -5.27 5.68
N PHE A 236 -8.98 -4.02 5.23
CA PHE A 236 -8.98 -2.89 6.17
C PHE A 236 -10.28 -2.76 6.96
N ALA A 237 -11.44 -3.17 6.43
CA ALA A 237 -12.68 -3.21 7.20
C ALA A 237 -12.61 -4.23 8.35
N THR A 238 -11.95 -5.38 8.12
CA THR A 238 -11.72 -6.37 9.20
C THR A 238 -10.77 -5.81 10.26
N LYS A 239 -9.71 -5.12 9.85
CA LYS A 239 -8.78 -4.43 10.75
C LYS A 239 -9.48 -3.33 11.55
N ASP A 240 -10.31 -2.51 10.91
CA ASP A 240 -11.05 -1.44 11.58
C ASP A 240 -12.07 -1.97 12.59
N LEU A 241 -12.64 -3.16 12.35
CA LEU A 241 -13.48 -3.84 13.33
C LEU A 241 -12.67 -4.16 14.61
N SER A 242 -11.49 -4.78 14.48
CA SER A 242 -10.64 -5.09 15.63
C SER A 242 -10.23 -3.84 16.41
N LYS A 243 -9.87 -2.77 15.68
CA LYS A 243 -9.55 -1.47 16.30
C LYS A 243 -10.74 -0.87 17.05
N SER A 244 -11.93 -0.96 16.48
CA SER A 244 -13.16 -0.46 17.11
C SER A 244 -13.52 -1.25 18.37
N GLU A 245 -13.37 -2.57 18.33
CA GLU A 245 -13.55 -3.45 19.49
C GLU A 245 -12.56 -3.08 20.61
N PHE A 246 -11.28 -2.95 20.28
CA PHE A 246 -10.26 -2.54 21.24
C PHE A 246 -10.57 -1.16 21.87
N MET A 247 -10.91 -0.16 21.05
CA MET A 247 -11.23 1.19 21.53
C MET A 247 -12.47 1.22 22.42
N ARG A 248 -13.50 0.45 22.08
CA ARG A 248 -14.69 0.28 22.90
C ARG A 248 -14.35 -0.31 24.28
N ASP A 249 -13.59 -1.40 24.28
CA ASP A 249 -13.26 -2.11 25.53
C ASP A 249 -12.33 -1.28 26.42
N LEU A 250 -11.43 -0.49 25.81
CA LEU A 250 -10.61 0.48 26.52
C LEU A 250 -11.47 1.58 27.14
N ALA A 251 -12.45 2.13 26.41
CA ALA A 251 -13.36 3.14 26.92
C ALA A 251 -14.17 2.62 28.12
N PHE A 252 -14.71 1.42 28.02
CA PHE A 252 -15.42 0.77 29.15
C PHE A 252 -14.50 0.52 30.36
N THR A 253 -13.26 0.11 30.10
CA THR A 253 -12.28 -0.10 31.18
C THR A 253 -11.98 1.20 31.93
N ILE A 254 -11.77 2.29 31.20
CA ILE A 254 -11.57 3.63 31.78
C ILE A 254 -12.81 4.06 32.57
N ALA A 255 -14.00 3.95 31.99
CA ALA A 255 -15.25 4.33 32.65
C ALA A 255 -15.45 3.57 33.98
N ARG A 256 -15.24 2.26 33.99
CA ARG A 256 -15.34 1.44 35.21
C ARG A 256 -14.29 1.79 36.26
N SER A 257 -13.04 1.99 35.84
CA SER A 257 -11.94 2.33 36.76
C SER A 257 -12.16 3.69 37.47
N THR A 258 -12.83 4.62 36.80
CA THR A 258 -13.18 5.94 37.34
C THR A 258 -14.58 6.00 37.93
N LYS A 259 -15.37 4.91 37.88
CA LYS A 259 -16.76 4.78 38.33
C LYS A 259 -17.74 5.73 37.65
N VAL A 260 -17.41 6.26 36.48
CA VAL A 260 -18.34 7.13 35.74
C VAL A 260 -19.39 6.30 34.97
N ASP A 261 -19.21 5.00 34.82
CA ASP A 261 -20.18 4.05 34.27
C ASP A 261 -21.46 3.92 35.11
N GLU A 262 -21.45 4.40 36.38
CA GLU A 262 -22.63 4.46 37.22
C GLU A 262 -23.59 5.63 36.85
N PHE A 263 -23.15 6.59 36.05
CA PHE A 263 -23.97 7.73 35.64
C PHE A 263 -24.85 7.38 34.41
N LEU A 264 -26.15 7.70 34.48
CA LEU A 264 -27.17 7.38 33.45
C LEU A 264 -26.80 7.85 32.05
N HIS A 265 -26.12 8.99 31.91
CA HIS A 265 -25.72 9.54 30.60
C HIS A 265 -24.53 8.82 29.97
N ILE A 266 -23.86 7.93 30.71
CA ILE A 266 -22.79 7.06 30.21
C ILE A 266 -23.31 5.67 29.88
N GLN A 267 -24.43 5.24 30.52
CA GLN A 267 -25.04 3.93 30.32
C GLN A 267 -25.86 3.83 29.01
N ASN A 268 -26.23 4.96 28.41
CA ASN A 268 -26.96 5.08 27.15
C ASN A 268 -26.04 5.35 25.97
#